data_3168bfdf0bc0943b84dd082925f54168
#
_entry.id   3168bfdf0bc0943b84dd082925f54168
#
_cell.length_a   1.000
_cell.length_b   1.000
_cell.length_c   1.000
_cell.angle_alpha   90.00
_cell.angle_beta   90.00
_cell.angle_gamma   90.00
#
_symmetry.space_group_name_H-M   'P 1'
#
loop_
_entity.id
_entity.type
_entity.pdbx_description
1 polymer ?
#
loop_
_entity_poly.entity_id
_entity_poly.type
_entity_poly.pdbx_seq_one_letter_code
_entity_poly.pdbx_strand_id
1 'polypeptide(L)'
;MRLPLIVVSLMALLAVGTADAKRPAGSSDYVVVVGWDAQNNKLTYRESKSGADATELHVKHMKSIEWQPAHANAQTLAFDFSSNSDSPFADSQSPKGAGKVFIPRQLRQLHNGENSARYKYGVTLTDDGTPHSEDPIIIIEQ
;
A
#
# COMPACT_ATOMS: atom_id res chain seq x y z
N MET A 1 37.70 -15.66 -55.22
CA MET A 1 36.35 -15.19 -54.95
C MET A 1 36.10 -15.31 -53.46
N ARG A 2 36.15 -14.21 -52.71
CA ARG A 2 36.03 -14.19 -51.25
C ARG A 2 34.63 -13.68 -50.91
N LEU A 3 33.79 -14.50 -50.28
CA LEU A 3 32.50 -14.06 -49.71
C LEU A 3 32.74 -13.33 -48.39
N PRO A 4 32.08 -12.19 -48.14
CA PRO A 4 32.11 -11.58 -46.83
C PRO A 4 31.15 -12.28 -45.88
N LEU A 5 31.66 -12.60 -44.70
CA LEU A 5 30.93 -13.14 -43.58
C LEU A 5 30.07 -12.03 -43.00
N ILE A 6 28.74 -12.10 -43.16
CA ILE A 6 27.81 -11.18 -42.52
C ILE A 6 27.60 -11.68 -41.10
N VAL A 7 28.20 -10.98 -40.13
CA VAL A 7 27.90 -11.17 -38.72
C VAL A 7 26.59 -10.43 -38.42
N VAL A 8 25.50 -11.18 -38.36
CA VAL A 8 24.23 -10.66 -37.84
C VAL A 8 24.32 -10.61 -36.32
N SER A 9 24.58 -9.43 -35.78
CA SER A 9 24.53 -9.20 -34.35
C SER A 9 23.04 -9.16 -33.93
N LEU A 10 22.56 -10.25 -33.36
CA LEU A 10 21.22 -10.31 -32.75
C LEU A 10 21.26 -9.60 -31.39
N MET A 11 20.95 -8.31 -31.37
CA MET A 11 20.66 -7.61 -30.13
C MET A 11 19.34 -8.15 -29.57
N ALA A 12 19.44 -9.02 -28.59
CA ALA A 12 18.32 -9.38 -27.76
C ALA A 12 17.96 -8.17 -26.89
N LEU A 13 16.95 -7.42 -27.32
CA LEU A 13 16.32 -6.37 -26.52
C LEU A 13 15.55 -7.06 -25.40
N LEU A 14 16.17 -7.16 -24.21
CA LEU A 14 15.48 -7.55 -23.00
C LEU A 14 14.52 -6.40 -22.64
N ALA A 15 13.30 -6.50 -23.13
CA ALA A 15 12.20 -5.72 -22.61
C ALA A 15 11.96 -6.18 -21.16
N VAL A 16 12.50 -5.45 -20.20
CA VAL A 16 12.07 -5.55 -18.83
C VAL A 16 10.65 -5.00 -18.80
N GLY A 17 9.69 -5.87 -19.00
CA GLY A 17 8.29 -5.58 -18.80
C GLY A 17 8.09 -5.31 -17.29
N THR A 18 8.09 -4.05 -16.90
CA THR A 18 7.41 -3.65 -15.68
C THR A 18 5.97 -4.07 -15.90
N ALA A 19 5.55 -5.12 -15.20
CA ALA A 19 4.14 -5.47 -15.12
C ALA A 19 3.46 -4.34 -14.35
N ASP A 20 3.08 -3.29 -15.05
CA ASP A 20 2.05 -2.36 -14.60
C ASP A 20 0.79 -3.22 -14.43
N ALA A 21 0.54 -3.64 -13.20
CA ALA A 21 -0.72 -4.27 -12.84
C ALA A 21 -1.79 -3.22 -13.15
N LYS A 22 -2.42 -3.35 -14.31
CA LYS A 22 -3.48 -2.47 -14.77
C LYS A 22 -4.58 -2.54 -13.72
N ARG A 23 -4.66 -1.52 -12.86
CA ARG A 23 -5.68 -1.43 -11.83
C ARG A 23 -7.05 -1.52 -12.49
N PRO A 24 -7.95 -2.34 -11.96
CA PRO A 24 -9.33 -2.35 -12.42
C PRO A 24 -9.92 -0.94 -12.23
N ALA A 25 -10.84 -0.57 -13.13
CA ALA A 25 -11.63 0.66 -13.02
C ALA A 25 -12.26 0.73 -11.61
N GLY A 26 -11.89 1.74 -10.80
CA GLY A 26 -12.26 1.84 -9.39
C GLY A 26 -11.05 1.87 -8.45
N SER A 27 -9.86 2.29 -8.95
CA SER A 27 -8.67 2.44 -8.10
C SER A 27 -8.94 3.37 -6.93
N SER A 28 -8.47 2.98 -5.74
CA SER A 28 -8.55 3.77 -4.52
C SER A 28 -7.95 5.17 -4.70
N ASP A 29 -8.50 6.15 -3.97
CA ASP A 29 -7.96 7.51 -3.96
C ASP A 29 -6.54 7.52 -3.37
N TYR A 30 -6.34 6.72 -2.32
CA TYR A 30 -5.03 6.53 -1.68
C TYR A 30 -4.64 5.05 -1.68
N VAL A 31 -3.40 4.77 -2.03
CA VAL A 31 -2.83 3.42 -1.96
C VAL A 31 -1.53 3.49 -1.20
N VAL A 32 -1.49 2.81 -0.07
CA VAL A 32 -0.31 2.71 0.79
C VAL A 32 0.42 1.41 0.49
N VAL A 33 1.65 1.52 0.05
CA VAL A 33 2.55 0.37 -0.13
C VAL A 33 3.36 0.19 1.15
N VAL A 34 3.24 -0.99 1.75
CA VAL A 34 3.96 -1.35 2.97
C VAL A 34 5.10 -2.27 2.63
N GLY A 35 6.31 -1.91 3.04
CA GLY A 35 7.52 -2.68 2.82
C GLY A 35 8.31 -2.91 4.10
N TRP A 36 9.34 -3.74 4.02
CA TRP A 36 10.29 -3.99 5.11
C TRP A 36 11.67 -3.46 4.75
N ASP A 37 12.21 -2.60 5.61
CA ASP A 37 13.58 -2.11 5.53
C ASP A 37 14.45 -2.87 6.55
N ALA A 38 15.14 -3.90 6.08
CA ALA A 38 15.98 -4.75 6.92
C ALA A 38 17.21 -4.01 7.47
N GLN A 39 17.69 -2.97 6.80
CA GLN A 39 18.85 -2.20 7.26
C GLN A 39 18.51 -1.37 8.50
N ASN A 40 17.33 -0.79 8.53
CA ASN A 40 16.85 0.05 9.62
C ASN A 40 15.91 -0.69 10.58
N ASN A 41 15.62 -1.98 10.33
CA ASN A 41 14.74 -2.83 11.12
C ASN A 41 13.36 -2.17 11.36
N LYS A 42 12.74 -1.68 10.30
CA LYS A 42 11.45 -0.98 10.37
C LYS A 42 10.58 -1.23 9.15
N LEU A 43 9.26 -1.07 9.32
CA LEU A 43 8.33 -0.99 8.20
C LEU A 43 8.47 0.35 7.48
N THR A 44 8.24 0.33 6.18
CA THR A 44 8.15 1.52 5.34
C THR A 44 6.74 1.65 4.79
N TYR A 45 6.24 2.86 4.77
CA TYR A 45 4.92 3.21 4.24
C TYR A 45 5.10 4.27 3.17
N ARG A 46 4.59 4.01 1.98
CA ARG A 46 4.66 4.98 0.87
C ARG A 46 3.30 5.12 0.20
N GLU A 47 2.86 6.34 0.01
CA GLU A 47 1.72 6.61 -0.86
C GLU A 47 2.14 6.39 -2.32
N SER A 48 1.41 5.51 -3.03
CA SER A 48 1.90 4.97 -4.30
C SER A 48 1.91 5.99 -5.45
N LYS A 49 1.07 7.03 -5.40
CA LYS A 49 0.98 8.05 -6.45
C LYS A 49 2.07 9.12 -6.32
N SER A 50 2.33 9.54 -5.09
CA SER A 50 3.30 10.62 -4.79
C SER A 50 4.69 10.09 -4.41
N GLY A 51 4.78 8.84 -3.95
CA GLY A 51 5.99 8.28 -3.36
C GLY A 51 6.31 8.84 -1.97
N ALA A 52 5.44 9.68 -1.40
CA ALA A 52 5.64 10.29 -0.10
C ALA A 52 5.57 9.26 1.03
N ASP A 53 6.24 9.55 2.15
CA ASP A 53 6.11 8.78 3.38
C ASP A 53 4.66 8.83 3.87
N ALA A 54 4.11 7.67 4.20
CA ALA A 54 2.73 7.49 4.66
C ALA A 54 2.65 6.88 6.06
N THR A 55 3.71 6.99 6.87
CA THR A 55 3.70 6.61 8.29
C THR A 55 2.65 7.43 9.07
N GLU A 56 2.50 8.69 8.69
CA GLU A 56 1.38 9.53 9.07
C GLU A 56 0.69 10.01 7.79
N LEU A 57 -0.41 9.35 7.42
CA LEU A 57 -1.11 9.58 6.17
C LEU A 57 -2.26 10.55 6.34
N HIS A 58 -2.18 11.71 5.68
CA HIS A 58 -3.27 12.69 5.60
C HIS A 58 -4.18 12.37 4.42
N VAL A 59 -5.45 12.20 4.68
CA VAL A 59 -6.44 11.79 3.68
C VAL A 59 -7.72 12.61 3.80
N LYS A 60 -8.40 12.84 2.70
CA LYS A 60 -9.70 13.50 2.72
C LYS A 60 -10.80 12.53 3.16
N HIS A 61 -11.78 13.03 3.92
CA HIS A 61 -12.95 12.26 4.31
C HIS A 61 -13.72 11.75 3.07
N MET A 62 -14.48 10.70 3.22
CA MET A 62 -15.25 10.05 2.15
C MET A 62 -14.42 9.48 0.99
N LYS A 63 -13.09 9.62 1.01
CA LYS A 63 -12.18 9.02 0.04
C LYS A 63 -11.89 7.56 0.37
N SER A 64 -11.44 6.80 -0.59
CA SER A 64 -11.07 5.39 -0.43
C SER A 64 -9.58 5.22 -0.17
N ILE A 65 -9.24 4.26 0.68
CA ILE A 65 -7.89 3.85 0.99
C ILE A 65 -7.71 2.35 0.75
N GLU A 66 -6.54 1.97 0.29
CA GLU A 66 -6.13 0.59 0.06
C GLU A 66 -4.69 0.41 0.53
N TRP A 67 -4.35 -0.77 1.03
CA TRP A 67 -2.98 -1.15 1.39
C TRP A 67 -2.51 -2.30 0.52
N GLN A 68 -1.24 -2.29 0.16
CA GLN A 68 -0.60 -3.34 -0.60
C GLN A 68 0.78 -3.65 0.00
N PRO A 69 1.18 -4.92 0.11
CA PRO A 69 2.56 -5.23 0.43
C PRO A 69 3.46 -4.88 -0.76
N ALA A 70 4.69 -4.46 -0.48
CA ALA A 70 5.67 -4.11 -1.52
C ALA A 70 5.99 -5.31 -2.44
N HIS A 71 5.94 -6.52 -1.90
CA HIS A 71 6.20 -7.77 -2.61
C HIS A 71 5.04 -8.76 -2.40
N ALA A 72 3.96 -8.60 -3.16
CA ALA A 72 2.71 -9.36 -2.99
C ALA A 72 2.87 -10.89 -3.11
N ASN A 73 3.92 -11.39 -3.78
CA ASN A 73 4.15 -12.83 -3.93
C ASN A 73 4.76 -13.48 -2.68
N ALA A 74 5.47 -12.69 -1.85
CA ALA A 74 6.21 -13.17 -0.68
C ALA A 74 5.68 -12.61 0.65
N GLN A 75 4.82 -11.60 0.62
CA GLN A 75 4.40 -10.85 1.79
C GLN A 75 2.88 -10.85 1.97
N THR A 76 2.45 -10.81 3.22
CA THR A 76 1.05 -10.59 3.60
C THR A 76 0.94 -9.46 4.62
N LEU A 77 -0.21 -8.78 4.66
CA LEU A 77 -0.53 -7.72 5.61
C LEU A 77 -1.68 -8.13 6.52
N ALA A 78 -1.60 -7.74 7.77
CA ALA A 78 -2.71 -7.77 8.71
C ALA A 78 -2.82 -6.43 9.43
N PHE A 79 -4.03 -6.08 9.88
CA PHE A 79 -4.32 -4.79 10.50
C PHE A 79 -5.04 -4.96 11.83
N ASP A 80 -4.77 -4.05 12.76
CA ASP A 80 -5.46 -3.94 14.03
C ASP A 80 -5.85 -2.47 14.30
N PHE A 81 -7.15 -2.20 14.29
CA PHE A 81 -7.73 -0.89 14.61
C PHE A 81 -8.35 -0.85 16.00
N SER A 82 -8.14 -1.87 16.83
CA SER A 82 -8.81 -2.03 18.13
C SER A 82 -8.43 -0.96 19.17
N SER A 83 -7.32 -0.25 18.96
CA SER A 83 -6.90 0.84 19.86
C SER A 83 -7.74 2.10 19.74
N ASN A 84 -8.62 2.20 18.75
CA ASN A 84 -9.48 3.36 18.53
C ASN A 84 -10.88 3.11 19.09
N SER A 85 -11.52 4.17 19.59
CA SER A 85 -12.89 4.12 20.13
C SER A 85 -13.95 3.95 19.04
N ASP A 86 -13.64 4.38 17.81
CA ASP A 86 -14.49 4.29 16.62
C ASP A 86 -13.68 3.81 15.41
N SER A 87 -14.35 3.48 14.32
CA SER A 87 -13.72 3.05 13.09
C SER A 87 -13.43 4.23 12.16
N PRO A 88 -12.28 4.27 11.47
CA PRO A 88 -12.01 5.25 10.42
C PRO A 88 -12.84 5.00 9.15
N PHE A 89 -13.56 3.88 9.05
CA PHE A 89 -14.27 3.47 7.84
C PHE A 89 -15.76 3.80 7.88
N ALA A 90 -16.33 4.13 6.72
CA ALA A 90 -17.74 4.51 6.57
C ALA A 90 -18.71 3.39 6.95
N ASP A 91 -18.34 2.14 6.72
CA ASP A 91 -19.13 0.95 7.09
C ASP A 91 -18.89 0.48 8.52
N SER A 92 -18.11 1.21 9.31
CA SER A 92 -17.70 0.89 10.68
C SER A 92 -16.98 -0.46 10.83
N GLN A 93 -16.51 -1.03 9.73
CA GLN A 93 -15.80 -2.31 9.72
C GLN A 93 -14.32 -2.13 9.40
N SER A 94 -13.48 -2.63 10.27
CA SER A 94 -12.02 -2.70 10.02
C SER A 94 -11.68 -3.88 9.11
N PRO A 95 -10.59 -3.77 8.30
CA PRO A 95 -10.03 -4.91 7.59
C PRO A 95 -9.73 -6.05 8.56
N LYS A 96 -10.09 -7.28 8.20
CA LYS A 96 -9.89 -8.46 9.04
C LYS A 96 -9.02 -9.49 8.31
N GLY A 97 -8.25 -10.23 9.11
CA GLY A 97 -7.37 -11.28 8.61
C GLY A 97 -6.11 -10.77 7.95
N ALA A 98 -5.29 -11.68 7.45
CA ALA A 98 -4.09 -11.39 6.68
C ALA A 98 -4.34 -11.63 5.20
N GLY A 99 -3.77 -10.80 4.32
CA GLY A 99 -3.95 -10.93 2.89
C GLY A 99 -2.84 -10.25 2.08
N LYS A 100 -2.87 -10.50 0.78
CA LYS A 100 -1.93 -9.90 -0.18
C LYS A 100 -2.49 -8.65 -0.85
N VAL A 101 -3.79 -8.58 -0.97
CA VAL A 101 -4.52 -7.45 -1.54
C VAL A 101 -5.74 -7.18 -0.68
N PHE A 102 -5.96 -5.94 -0.35
CA PHE A 102 -7.12 -5.51 0.43
C PHE A 102 -8.08 -4.75 -0.47
N ILE A 103 -9.38 -5.06 -0.33
CA ILE A 103 -10.42 -4.32 -1.03
C ILE A 103 -10.39 -2.86 -0.55
N PRO A 104 -10.49 -1.88 -1.46
CA PRO A 104 -10.56 -0.48 -1.09
C PRO A 104 -11.67 -0.22 -0.07
N ARG A 105 -11.36 0.57 0.95
CA ARG A 105 -12.29 0.96 2.01
C ARG A 105 -12.57 2.45 1.96
N GLN A 106 -13.84 2.82 1.98
CA GLN A 106 -14.22 4.22 2.10
C GLN A 106 -14.03 4.69 3.53
N LEU A 107 -13.35 5.85 3.68
CA LEU A 107 -13.19 6.52 4.96
C LEU A 107 -14.50 7.19 5.37
N ARG A 108 -14.74 7.27 6.69
CA ARG A 108 -15.94 7.89 7.23
C ARG A 108 -16.01 9.38 6.89
N GLN A 109 -17.20 9.91 6.93
CA GLN A 109 -17.42 11.35 6.92
C GLN A 109 -17.07 11.94 8.29
N LEU A 110 -16.41 13.10 8.30
CA LEU A 110 -16.23 13.87 9.53
C LEU A 110 -17.58 14.44 10.00
N HIS A 111 -17.79 14.49 11.31
CA HIS A 111 -18.99 15.09 11.89
C HIS A 111 -18.97 16.61 11.78
N ASN A 112 -20.15 17.22 11.89
CA ASN A 112 -20.25 18.70 11.89
C ASN A 112 -19.42 19.29 13.01
N GLY A 113 -18.49 20.21 12.64
CA GLY A 113 -17.57 20.84 13.57
C GLY A 113 -16.27 20.07 13.82
N GLU A 114 -16.12 18.90 13.25
CA GLU A 114 -14.88 18.12 13.28
C GLU A 114 -14.00 18.48 12.09
N ASN A 115 -12.83 19.05 12.32
CA ASN A 115 -11.90 19.44 11.25
C ASN A 115 -11.00 18.29 10.81
N SER A 116 -10.67 17.39 11.73
CA SER A 116 -9.87 16.20 11.48
C SER A 116 -10.16 15.10 12.50
N ALA A 117 -9.84 13.87 12.15
CA ALA A 117 -9.88 12.72 13.04
C ALA A 117 -8.61 11.88 12.85
N ARG A 118 -8.00 11.44 13.97
CA ARG A 118 -6.74 10.73 14.01
C ARG A 118 -6.97 9.28 14.45
N TYR A 119 -6.44 8.34 13.68
CA TYR A 119 -6.54 6.90 13.95
C TYR A 119 -5.16 6.27 13.93
N LYS A 120 -4.73 5.77 15.09
CA LYS A 120 -3.55 4.91 15.19
C LYS A 120 -3.99 3.46 14.92
N TYR A 121 -3.23 2.72 14.13
CA TYR A 121 -3.56 1.33 13.82
C TYR A 121 -2.32 0.45 13.76
N GLY A 122 -2.47 -0.81 14.14
CA GLY A 122 -1.41 -1.80 14.01
C GLY A 122 -1.34 -2.33 12.59
N VAL A 123 -0.13 -2.43 12.05
CA VAL A 123 0.17 -3.13 10.80
C VAL A 123 1.17 -4.23 11.09
N THR A 124 0.87 -5.44 10.64
CA THR A 124 1.82 -6.55 10.63
C THR A 124 2.08 -6.96 9.19
N LEU A 125 3.31 -6.78 8.75
CA LEU A 125 3.81 -7.32 7.49
C LEU A 125 4.54 -8.64 7.80
N THR A 126 4.08 -9.74 7.23
CA THR A 126 4.80 -11.01 7.28
C THR A 126 5.61 -11.14 6.00
N ASP A 127 6.93 -11.13 6.12
CA ASP A 127 7.90 -11.24 5.06
C ASP A 127 8.66 -12.55 5.19
N ASP A 128 8.57 -13.42 4.19
CA ASP A 128 9.17 -14.76 4.20
C ASP A 128 8.93 -15.53 5.52
N GLY A 129 7.67 -15.49 5.99
CA GLY A 129 7.24 -16.14 7.23
C GLY A 129 7.60 -15.40 8.53
N THR A 130 8.33 -14.28 8.46
CA THR A 130 8.71 -13.48 9.64
C THR A 130 7.79 -12.26 9.77
N PRO A 131 7.07 -12.10 10.91
CA PRO A 131 6.21 -10.96 11.15
C PRO A 131 7.00 -9.74 11.64
N HIS A 132 6.66 -8.57 11.10
CA HIS A 132 7.15 -7.26 11.52
C HIS A 132 5.94 -6.37 11.78
N SER A 133 5.89 -5.69 12.92
CA SER A 133 4.73 -4.90 13.33
C SER A 133 5.12 -3.49 13.73
N GLU A 134 4.30 -2.53 13.31
CA GLU A 134 4.38 -1.10 13.69
C GLU A 134 2.97 -0.49 13.73
N ASP A 135 2.89 0.75 14.25
CA ASP A 135 1.65 1.47 14.47
C ASP A 135 1.63 2.82 13.71
N PRO A 136 1.38 2.82 12.40
CA PRO A 136 1.19 4.06 11.65
C PRO A 136 -0.11 4.77 12.00
N ILE A 137 -0.32 5.94 11.40
CA ILE A 137 -1.44 6.83 11.70
C ILE A 137 -2.15 7.25 10.42
N ILE A 138 -3.48 7.26 10.46
CA ILE A 138 -4.32 7.93 9.45
C ILE A 138 -4.90 9.20 10.09
N ILE A 139 -4.81 10.32 9.38
CA ILE A 139 -5.48 11.56 9.72
C ILE A 139 -6.49 11.87 8.63
N ILE A 140 -7.77 11.79 8.98
CA ILE A 140 -8.87 12.15 8.08
C ILE A 140 -9.13 13.65 8.23
N GLU A 141 -9.16 14.36 7.12
CA GLU A 141 -9.37 15.81 7.04
C GLU A 141 -10.60 16.16 6.18
N GLN A 142 -11.12 17.38 6.34
CA GLN A 142 -12.18 17.90 5.47
C GLN A 142 -11.72 18.16 4.03
#